data_a6114297bc938e8615cc52dd603eec97
#
_entry.id   a6114297bc938e8615cc52dd603eec97
#
_cell.length_a   1.000
_cell.length_b   1.000
_cell.length_c   1.000
_cell.angle_alpha   90.00
_cell.angle_beta   90.00
_cell.angle_gamma   90.00
#
_symmetry.space_group_name_H-M   'P 1'
#
loop_
_entity.id
_entity.type
_entity.pdbx_description
1 polymer ?
#
loop_
_entity_poly.entity_id
_entity_poly.type
_entity_poly.pdbx_seq_one_letter_code
_entity_poly.pdbx_strand_id
1 'polypeptide(L)'
;MELKNYITESFSKEYGYRIKFAADCGSEHMDMLEKCLAKYNLVSATPFKRTPIEENPMEFYRIKGTECTSEVCSTDVILKYPVNERILEVWCAVNLGMDHARVLAYNVKDPRRIESEMAEEKAKADEDRRVSEEDAVLNNEDQAHYEKQNEDINFAEAHFGEEYNKKFLDELQ
;
A
#
# COMPACT_ATOMS: atom_id res chain seq x y z
N MET A 1 -9.87 -26.13 -35.67
CA MET A 1 -9.52 -26.42 -34.26
C MET A 1 -10.12 -27.76 -33.91
N GLU A 2 -9.32 -28.74 -33.54
CA GLU A 2 -9.84 -30.06 -33.22
C GLU A 2 -10.52 -30.08 -31.86
N LEU A 3 -11.63 -30.79 -31.72
CA LEU A 3 -12.41 -30.90 -30.48
C LEU A 3 -11.54 -31.33 -29.29
N LYS A 4 -10.51 -32.15 -29.52
CA LYS A 4 -9.52 -32.56 -28.52
C LYS A 4 -8.77 -31.39 -27.93
N ASN A 5 -8.33 -30.41 -28.73
CA ASN A 5 -7.59 -29.25 -28.26
C ASN A 5 -8.49 -28.34 -27.42
N TYR A 6 -9.76 -28.19 -27.83
CA TYR A 6 -10.73 -27.42 -27.06
C TYR A 6 -11.02 -28.03 -25.68
N ILE A 7 -11.16 -29.35 -25.62
CA ILE A 7 -11.38 -30.08 -24.37
C ILE A 7 -10.15 -29.97 -23.47
N THR A 8 -8.94 -30.09 -24.00
CA THR A 8 -7.69 -29.99 -23.21
C THR A 8 -7.49 -28.60 -22.68
N GLU A 9 -7.75 -27.57 -23.47
CA GLU A 9 -7.67 -26.18 -23.05
C GLU A 9 -8.70 -25.85 -21.95
N SER A 10 -9.90 -26.39 -22.01
CA SER A 10 -10.94 -26.17 -20.99
C SER A 10 -10.60 -26.84 -19.65
N PHE A 11 -9.90 -27.98 -19.67
CA PHE A 11 -9.44 -28.67 -18.45
C PHE A 11 -8.21 -28.02 -17.80
N SER A 12 -7.42 -27.24 -18.55
CA SER A 12 -6.24 -26.55 -18.05
C SER A 12 -6.53 -25.09 -17.63
N LYS A 13 -7.79 -24.65 -17.74
CA LYS A 13 -8.15 -23.26 -17.46
C LYS A 13 -8.12 -22.99 -15.95
N GLU A 14 -7.35 -22.00 -15.58
CA GLU A 14 -7.24 -21.51 -14.20
C GLU A 14 -7.87 -20.13 -14.06
N TYR A 15 -8.47 -19.89 -12.90
CA TYR A 15 -9.19 -18.67 -12.59
C TYR A 15 -8.52 -17.98 -11.42
N GLY A 16 -7.93 -16.80 -11.69
CA GLY A 16 -7.29 -15.97 -10.67
C GLY A 16 -8.28 -15.01 -10.03
N TYR A 17 -8.30 -14.99 -8.70
CA TYR A 17 -9.08 -14.05 -7.92
C TYR A 17 -8.18 -13.34 -6.93
N ARG A 18 -8.42 -12.05 -6.72
CA ARG A 18 -7.85 -11.29 -5.63
C ARG A 18 -8.91 -11.11 -4.56
N ILE A 19 -8.57 -11.48 -3.32
CA ILE A 19 -9.45 -11.36 -2.18
C ILE A 19 -8.82 -10.37 -1.22
N LYS A 20 -9.57 -9.33 -0.86
CA LYS A 20 -9.17 -8.29 0.10
C LYS A 20 -10.04 -8.38 1.34
N PHE A 21 -9.43 -8.18 2.50
CA PHE A 21 -10.08 -8.20 3.80
C PHE A 21 -9.78 -6.90 4.54
N ALA A 22 -10.81 -6.20 4.99
CA ALA A 22 -10.66 -5.04 5.88
C ALA A 22 -10.58 -5.52 7.34
N ALA A 23 -9.53 -6.24 7.67
CA ALA A 23 -9.25 -6.79 8.99
C ALA A 23 -7.78 -7.17 9.11
N ASP A 24 -7.28 -7.28 10.34
CA ASP A 24 -5.97 -7.88 10.60
C ASP A 24 -6.06 -9.39 10.37
N CYS A 25 -5.37 -9.88 9.34
CA CYS A 25 -5.36 -11.27 8.98
C CYS A 25 -3.99 -11.90 9.36
N GLY A 26 -4.02 -12.85 10.28
CA GLY A 26 -2.87 -13.67 10.66
C GLY A 26 -2.75 -14.97 9.84
N SER A 27 -1.75 -15.78 10.16
CA SER A 27 -1.53 -17.09 9.53
C SER A 27 -2.71 -18.04 9.71
N GLU A 28 -3.42 -17.97 10.84
CA GLU A 28 -4.61 -18.79 11.10
C GLU A 28 -5.73 -18.52 10.10
N HIS A 29 -5.91 -17.26 9.71
CA HIS A 29 -6.88 -16.89 8.68
C HIS A 29 -6.48 -17.43 7.30
N MET A 30 -5.19 -17.55 7.02
CA MET A 30 -4.70 -18.16 5.78
C MET A 30 -5.05 -19.64 5.69
N ASP A 31 -4.81 -20.39 6.78
CA ASP A 31 -5.15 -21.81 6.87
C ASP A 31 -6.66 -22.05 6.74
N MET A 32 -7.47 -21.17 7.34
CA MET A 32 -8.93 -21.21 7.19
C MET A 32 -9.37 -20.90 5.76
N LEU A 33 -8.75 -19.91 5.12
CA LEU A 33 -9.03 -19.54 3.74
C LEU A 33 -8.71 -20.69 2.78
N GLU A 34 -7.56 -21.33 2.92
CA GLU A 34 -7.18 -22.48 2.11
C GLU A 34 -8.17 -23.64 2.26
N LYS A 35 -8.59 -23.95 3.48
CA LYS A 35 -9.62 -24.97 3.75
C LYS A 35 -10.96 -24.59 3.13
N CYS A 36 -11.34 -23.32 3.23
CA CYS A 36 -12.56 -22.78 2.64
C CYS A 36 -12.56 -22.91 1.10
N LEU A 37 -11.43 -22.60 0.47
CA LEU A 37 -11.27 -22.61 -0.98
C LEU A 37 -10.99 -24.01 -1.57
N ALA A 38 -10.65 -25.00 -0.74
CA ALA A 38 -10.44 -26.37 -1.17
C ALA A 38 -11.66 -26.94 -1.93
N LYS A 39 -12.88 -26.48 -1.61
CA LYS A 39 -14.12 -26.81 -2.31
C LYS A 39 -14.07 -26.45 -3.80
N TYR A 40 -13.35 -25.40 -4.16
CA TYR A 40 -13.21 -24.90 -5.52
C TYR A 40 -11.91 -25.37 -6.20
N ASN A 41 -11.24 -26.39 -5.62
CA ASN A 41 -9.93 -26.87 -6.04
C ASN A 41 -8.92 -25.71 -6.12
N LEU A 42 -8.50 -25.23 -4.95
CA LEU A 42 -7.44 -24.26 -4.82
C LEU A 42 -6.13 -24.83 -5.40
N VAL A 43 -5.57 -24.13 -6.36
CA VAL A 43 -4.29 -24.49 -6.99
C VAL A 43 -3.13 -23.82 -6.23
N SER A 44 -3.28 -22.53 -5.97
CA SER A 44 -2.30 -21.76 -5.20
C SER A 44 -2.96 -20.56 -4.52
N ALA A 45 -2.37 -20.14 -3.40
CA ALA A 45 -2.72 -18.91 -2.72
C ALA A 45 -1.42 -18.18 -2.32
N THR A 46 -1.39 -16.87 -2.49
CA THR A 46 -0.26 -16.05 -2.04
C THR A 46 -0.41 -15.68 -0.56
N PRO A 47 0.68 -15.53 0.18
CA PRO A 47 0.60 -14.99 1.54
C PRO A 47 -0.10 -13.63 1.57
N PHE A 48 -0.73 -13.30 2.69
CA PHE A 48 -1.36 -12.00 2.86
C PHE A 48 -0.35 -10.86 2.70
N LYS A 49 -0.66 -9.95 1.79
CA LYS A 49 0.00 -8.65 1.67
C LYS A 49 -0.80 -7.66 2.49
N ARG A 50 -0.15 -7.00 3.44
CA ARG A 50 -0.77 -5.99 4.30
C ARG A 50 -0.52 -4.60 3.73
N THR A 51 -1.55 -3.76 3.71
CA THR A 51 -1.42 -2.34 3.44
C THR A 51 -1.30 -1.57 4.75
N PRO A 52 -0.74 -0.34 4.73
CA PRO A 52 -0.83 0.55 5.87
C PRO A 52 -2.28 0.75 6.32
N ILE A 53 -2.46 1.10 7.60
CA ILE A 53 -3.78 1.40 8.16
C ILE A 53 -4.35 2.62 7.45
N GLU A 54 -5.47 2.46 6.77
CA GLU A 54 -6.20 3.54 6.11
C GLU A 54 -7.49 3.83 6.87
N GLU A 55 -7.78 5.11 7.08
CA GLU A 55 -9.08 5.56 7.54
C GLU A 55 -10.07 5.48 6.37
N ASN A 56 -11.11 4.64 6.52
CA ASN A 56 -12.16 4.46 5.52
C ASN A 56 -11.66 4.06 4.12
N PRO A 57 -11.08 2.85 3.95
CA PRO A 57 -10.64 2.40 2.65
C PRO A 57 -11.80 2.43 1.65
N MET A 58 -11.67 3.24 0.59
CA MET A 58 -12.75 3.52 -0.38
C MET A 58 -13.31 2.27 -1.05
N GLU A 59 -12.52 1.22 -1.16
CA GLU A 59 -12.93 -0.05 -1.74
C GLU A 59 -14.05 -0.73 -0.93
N PHE A 60 -14.09 -0.49 0.39
CA PHE A 60 -15.05 -1.09 1.31
C PHE A 60 -16.24 -0.16 1.62
N TYR A 61 -16.78 0.52 0.61
CA TYR A 61 -17.89 1.47 0.73
C TYR A 61 -19.19 0.88 1.35
N ARG A 62 -19.25 -0.44 1.51
CA ARG A 62 -20.38 -1.15 2.13
C ARG A 62 -20.34 -1.08 3.66
N ILE A 63 -19.22 -0.73 4.24
CA ILE A 63 -19.08 -0.55 5.68
C ILE A 63 -19.71 0.79 6.04
N LYS A 64 -20.98 0.77 6.46
CA LYS A 64 -21.71 1.98 6.86
C LYS A 64 -21.55 2.26 8.35
N GLY A 65 -21.12 3.47 8.67
CA GLY A 65 -21.35 4.07 9.99
C GLY A 65 -20.34 3.77 11.08
N THR A 66 -19.27 3.05 10.81
CA THR A 66 -18.15 2.91 11.74
C THR A 66 -16.90 3.33 10.99
N GLU A 67 -16.14 4.23 11.55
CA GLU A 67 -14.80 4.55 11.07
C GLU A 67 -14.03 3.22 10.98
N CYS A 68 -13.83 2.75 9.77
CA CYS A 68 -13.14 1.49 9.54
C CYS A 68 -11.65 1.79 9.47
N THR A 69 -11.06 2.08 10.62
CA THR A 69 -9.61 2.14 10.75
C THR A 69 -9.11 0.72 10.83
N SER A 70 -8.72 0.14 9.73
CA SER A 70 -8.16 -1.21 9.70
C SER A 70 -7.11 -1.36 8.63
N GLU A 71 -6.20 -2.30 8.86
CA GLU A 71 -5.32 -2.78 7.80
C GLU A 71 -6.17 -3.49 6.74
N VAL A 72 -5.79 -3.33 5.49
CA VAL A 72 -6.36 -4.11 4.40
C VAL A 72 -5.38 -5.21 4.02
N CYS A 73 -5.80 -6.45 4.20
CA CYS A 73 -5.03 -7.61 3.79
C CYS A 73 -5.50 -8.10 2.43
N SER A 74 -4.59 -8.36 1.52
CA SER A 74 -4.90 -8.90 0.19
C SER A 74 -4.15 -10.19 -0.08
N THR A 75 -4.81 -11.13 -0.77
CA THR A 75 -4.23 -12.37 -1.25
C THR A 75 -4.71 -12.68 -2.66
N ASP A 76 -3.83 -13.20 -3.48
CA ASP A 76 -4.17 -13.68 -4.81
C ASP A 76 -4.32 -15.21 -4.77
N VAL A 77 -5.44 -15.71 -5.25
CA VAL A 77 -5.76 -17.14 -5.24
C VAL A 77 -6.04 -17.62 -6.66
N ILE A 78 -5.59 -18.81 -6.98
CA ILE A 78 -5.86 -19.48 -8.25
C ILE A 78 -6.74 -20.69 -7.98
N LEU A 79 -7.91 -20.69 -8.61
CA LEU A 79 -8.90 -21.76 -8.50
C LEU A 79 -9.02 -22.53 -9.83
N LYS A 80 -9.30 -23.80 -9.73
CA LYS A 80 -9.55 -24.65 -10.92
C LYS A 80 -10.97 -24.48 -11.46
N TYR A 81 -11.93 -24.12 -10.60
CA TYR A 81 -13.31 -23.89 -10.99
C TYR A 81 -13.68 -22.41 -10.93
N PRO A 82 -14.43 -21.91 -11.93
CA PRO A 82 -14.92 -20.53 -11.90
C PRO A 82 -15.95 -20.36 -10.78
N VAL A 83 -15.81 -19.28 -10.03
CA VAL A 83 -16.73 -18.90 -8.95
C VAL A 83 -17.18 -17.47 -9.17
N ASN A 84 -18.45 -17.19 -8.88
CA ASN A 84 -18.92 -15.82 -8.89
C ASN A 84 -18.31 -15.07 -7.72
N GLU A 85 -17.81 -13.86 -7.97
CA GLU A 85 -17.12 -13.01 -7.00
C GLU A 85 -17.93 -12.80 -5.72
N ARG A 86 -19.22 -12.52 -5.86
CA ARG A 86 -20.10 -12.33 -4.72
C ARG A 86 -20.33 -13.60 -3.87
N ILE A 87 -20.37 -14.76 -4.53
CA ILE A 87 -20.45 -16.05 -3.81
C ILE A 87 -19.15 -16.28 -3.05
N LEU A 88 -18.02 -15.93 -3.65
CA LEU A 88 -16.71 -16.04 -3.02
C LEU A 88 -16.58 -15.11 -1.81
N GLU A 89 -17.03 -13.86 -1.91
CA GLU A 89 -17.10 -12.90 -0.79
C GLU A 89 -17.87 -13.47 0.40
N VAL A 90 -19.13 -13.90 0.15
CA VAL A 90 -20.00 -14.44 1.20
C VAL A 90 -19.42 -15.73 1.79
N TRP A 91 -18.88 -16.60 0.95
CA TRP A 91 -18.31 -17.86 1.40
C TRP A 91 -17.08 -17.67 2.29
N CYS A 92 -16.17 -16.76 1.89
CA CYS A 92 -15.01 -16.41 2.70
C CYS A 92 -15.43 -15.73 4.01
N ALA A 93 -16.37 -14.79 3.96
CA ALA A 93 -16.85 -14.10 5.14
C ALA A 93 -17.43 -15.05 6.19
N VAL A 94 -18.29 -15.97 5.78
CA VAL A 94 -18.93 -16.96 6.68
C VAL A 94 -17.88 -17.89 7.30
N ASN A 95 -16.92 -18.39 6.52
CA ASN A 95 -15.94 -19.35 7.01
C ASN A 95 -14.86 -18.70 7.89
N LEU A 96 -14.54 -17.44 7.66
CA LEU A 96 -13.58 -16.66 8.47
C LEU A 96 -14.27 -15.95 9.65
N GLY A 97 -15.60 -16.05 9.78
CA GLY A 97 -16.34 -15.38 10.85
C GLY A 97 -16.32 -13.86 10.76
N MET A 98 -16.16 -13.31 9.57
CA MET A 98 -16.09 -11.87 9.29
C MET A 98 -17.43 -11.36 8.74
N ASP A 99 -17.66 -10.03 8.89
CA ASP A 99 -18.77 -9.40 8.19
C ASP A 99 -18.49 -9.42 6.68
N HIS A 100 -19.51 -9.78 5.88
CA HIS A 100 -19.40 -9.81 4.42
C HIS A 100 -19.07 -8.45 3.80
N ALA A 101 -19.37 -7.35 4.49
CA ALA A 101 -19.00 -6.02 4.07
C ALA A 101 -17.48 -5.77 4.11
N ARG A 102 -16.76 -6.56 4.92
CA ARG A 102 -15.30 -6.49 5.09
C ARG A 102 -14.52 -7.41 4.15
N VAL A 103 -15.22 -8.14 3.29
CA VAL A 103 -14.59 -9.04 2.32
C VAL A 103 -14.95 -8.60 0.92
N LEU A 104 -13.94 -8.45 0.08
CA LEU A 104 -14.07 -8.10 -1.33
C LEU A 104 -13.32 -9.13 -2.16
N ALA A 105 -13.98 -9.70 -3.16
CA ALA A 105 -13.35 -10.62 -4.10
C ALA A 105 -13.61 -10.16 -5.53
N TYR A 106 -12.60 -10.23 -6.37
CA TYR A 106 -12.73 -9.91 -7.78
C TYR A 106 -11.76 -10.73 -8.65
N ASN A 107 -12.13 -10.87 -9.91
CA ASN A 107 -11.31 -11.58 -10.88
C ASN A 107 -10.13 -10.70 -11.29
N VAL A 108 -8.91 -11.20 -11.17
CA VAL A 108 -7.68 -10.49 -11.55
C VAL A 108 -7.66 -10.09 -13.03
N LYS A 109 -8.40 -10.81 -13.88
CA LYS A 109 -8.47 -10.54 -15.31
C LYS A 109 -9.61 -9.59 -15.72
N ASP A 110 -10.34 -9.01 -14.77
CA ASP A 110 -11.38 -8.02 -15.09
C ASP A 110 -10.71 -6.71 -15.56
N PRO A 111 -10.89 -6.30 -16.83
CA PRO A 111 -10.25 -5.11 -17.38
C PRO A 111 -10.61 -3.84 -16.62
N ARG A 112 -11.84 -3.75 -16.10
CA ARG A 112 -12.30 -2.57 -15.34
C ARG A 112 -11.53 -2.39 -14.03
N ARG A 113 -11.14 -3.50 -13.40
CA ARG A 113 -10.36 -3.49 -12.17
C ARG A 113 -8.90 -3.19 -12.43
N ILE A 114 -8.35 -3.74 -13.51
CA ILE A 114 -6.99 -3.44 -13.94
C ILE A 114 -6.84 -1.93 -14.22
N GLU A 115 -7.79 -1.33 -14.92
CA GLU A 115 -7.78 0.10 -15.20
C GLU A 115 -7.87 0.94 -13.91
N SER A 116 -8.72 0.54 -12.94
CA SER A 116 -8.84 1.26 -11.66
C SER A 116 -7.56 1.13 -10.81
N GLU A 117 -6.98 -0.07 -10.72
CA GLU A 117 -5.73 -0.29 -9.99
C GLU A 117 -4.56 0.51 -10.61
N MET A 118 -4.45 0.53 -11.94
CA MET A 118 -3.43 1.35 -12.63
C MET A 118 -3.63 2.85 -12.39
N ALA A 119 -4.89 3.31 -12.33
CA ALA A 119 -5.19 4.70 -12.03
C ALA A 119 -4.84 5.08 -10.59
N GLU A 120 -5.11 4.19 -9.63
CA GLU A 120 -4.75 4.37 -8.22
C GLU A 120 -3.22 4.36 -8.01
N GLU A 121 -2.51 3.41 -8.63
CA GLU A 121 -1.04 3.37 -8.58
C GLU A 121 -0.42 4.64 -9.16
N LYS A 122 -0.97 5.13 -10.28
CA LYS A 122 -0.51 6.37 -10.89
C LYS A 122 -0.79 7.57 -9.99
N ALA A 123 -1.97 7.65 -9.37
CA ALA A 123 -2.31 8.72 -8.45
C ALA A 123 -1.40 8.73 -7.22
N LYS A 124 -1.08 7.55 -6.65
CA LYS A 124 -0.14 7.41 -5.53
C LYS A 124 1.28 7.84 -5.94
N ALA A 125 1.75 7.42 -7.11
CA ALA A 125 3.07 7.82 -7.62
C ALA A 125 3.17 9.32 -7.87
N ASP A 126 2.10 9.97 -8.36
CA ASP A 126 2.05 11.41 -8.55
C ASP A 126 2.01 12.16 -7.21
N GLU A 127 1.33 11.61 -6.19
CA GLU A 127 1.29 12.14 -4.83
C GLU A 127 2.69 12.05 -4.15
N ASP A 128 3.31 10.88 -4.20
CA ASP A 128 4.67 10.66 -3.65
C ASP A 128 5.69 11.59 -4.30
N ARG A 129 5.53 11.84 -5.60
CA ARG A 129 6.39 12.77 -6.33
C ARG A 129 6.18 14.22 -5.86
N ARG A 130 4.93 14.64 -5.63
CA ARG A 130 4.62 15.98 -5.11
C ARG A 130 5.19 16.19 -3.72
N VAL A 131 5.02 15.21 -2.82
CA VAL A 131 5.57 15.25 -1.48
C VAL A 131 7.10 15.37 -1.54
N SER A 132 7.78 14.60 -2.40
CA SER A 132 9.23 14.67 -2.55
C SER A 132 9.71 16.01 -3.13
N GLU A 133 8.94 16.63 -4.03
CA GLU A 133 9.23 17.96 -4.56
C GLU A 133 9.05 19.05 -3.50
N GLU A 134 8.02 18.95 -2.66
CA GLU A 134 7.78 19.86 -1.52
C GLU A 134 8.88 19.74 -0.47
N ASP A 135 9.29 18.53 -0.10
CA ASP A 135 10.40 18.28 0.81
C ASP A 135 11.73 18.81 0.27
N ALA A 136 11.96 18.72 -1.04
CA ALA A 136 13.14 19.27 -1.67
C ALA A 136 13.18 20.80 -1.63
N VAL A 137 12.03 21.46 -1.77
CA VAL A 137 11.92 22.93 -1.62
C VAL A 137 12.19 23.37 -0.18
N LEU A 138 11.61 22.67 0.81
CA LEU A 138 11.85 22.95 2.22
C LEU A 138 13.32 22.78 2.59
N ASN A 139 13.95 21.70 2.15
CA ASN A 139 15.37 21.46 2.39
C ASN A 139 16.27 22.55 1.78
N ASN A 140 15.92 23.06 0.60
CA ASN A 140 16.67 24.16 -0.03
C ASN A 140 16.50 25.50 0.73
N GLU A 141 15.31 25.77 1.26
CA GLU A 141 15.06 26.96 2.08
C GLU A 141 15.83 26.88 3.43
N ASP A 142 15.83 25.72 4.06
CA ASP A 142 16.60 25.46 5.27
C ASP A 142 18.11 25.60 5.02
N GLN A 143 18.64 25.04 3.93
CA GLN A 143 20.04 25.22 3.55
C GLN A 143 20.39 26.68 3.35
N ALA A 144 19.58 27.45 2.64
CA ALA A 144 19.82 28.88 2.44
C ALA A 144 19.76 29.66 3.76
N HIS A 145 18.94 29.23 4.72
CA HIS A 145 18.89 29.82 6.04
C HIS A 145 20.15 29.50 6.86
N TYR A 146 20.64 28.25 6.80
CA TYR A 146 21.89 27.84 7.44
C TYR A 146 23.12 28.53 6.84
N GLU A 147 23.16 28.72 5.52
CA GLU A 147 24.25 29.45 4.86
C GLU A 147 24.30 30.90 5.34
N LYS A 148 23.16 31.60 5.43
CA LYS A 148 23.11 32.96 5.98
C LYS A 148 23.54 33.02 7.44
N GLN A 149 23.11 32.06 8.27
CA GLN A 149 23.55 32.03 9.68
C GLN A 149 25.06 31.77 9.80
N ASN A 150 25.61 30.93 8.92
CA ASN A 150 27.06 30.70 8.90
C ASN A 150 27.84 31.91 8.41
N GLU A 151 27.33 32.72 7.49
CA GLU A 151 27.92 34.01 7.11
C GLU A 151 27.92 34.99 8.32
N ASP A 152 26.83 35.04 9.07
CA ASP A 152 26.73 35.85 10.29
C ASP A 152 27.67 35.35 11.39
N ILE A 153 27.86 34.02 11.53
CA ILE A 153 28.81 33.43 12.50
C ILE A 153 30.26 33.76 12.09
N ASN A 154 30.61 33.67 10.82
CA ASN A 154 31.92 34.02 10.33
C ASN A 154 32.22 35.52 10.55
N PHE A 155 31.21 36.39 10.44
CA PHE A 155 31.31 37.77 10.76
C PHE A 155 31.50 37.99 12.29
N ALA A 156 30.83 37.21 13.13
CA ALA A 156 31.00 37.24 14.57
C ALA A 156 32.40 36.72 14.99
N GLU A 157 32.92 35.68 14.37
CA GLU A 157 34.28 35.19 14.61
C GLU A 157 35.33 36.22 14.25
N ALA A 158 35.14 36.96 13.15
CA ALA A 158 36.04 38.05 12.77
C ALA A 158 36.05 39.19 13.81
N HIS A 159 34.97 39.36 14.58
CA HIS A 159 34.85 40.36 15.66
C HIS A 159 35.33 39.85 17.01
N PHE A 160 35.29 38.52 17.24
CA PHE A 160 35.60 37.88 18.52
C PHE A 160 36.82 36.92 18.47
N GLY A 161 37.48 36.81 17.29
CA GLY A 161 38.62 35.92 17.09
C GLY A 161 39.93 36.42 17.65
N GLU A 162 41.03 35.69 17.40
CA GLU A 162 42.37 36.00 17.88
C GLU A 162 42.85 37.42 17.52
N GLU A 163 42.40 37.97 16.39
CA GLU A 163 42.76 39.35 15.97
C GLU A 163 42.09 40.41 16.83
N TYR A 164 40.87 40.17 17.28
CA TYR A 164 40.20 41.06 18.23
C TYR A 164 40.89 41.04 19.58
N ASN A 165 41.27 39.89 20.07
CA ASN A 165 42.05 39.75 21.30
C ASN A 165 43.44 40.41 21.20
N LYS A 166 44.10 40.37 20.07
CA LYS A 166 45.34 41.06 19.84
C LYS A 166 45.18 42.59 19.85
N LYS A 167 44.18 43.11 19.14
CA LYS A 167 43.88 44.55 19.16
C LYS A 167 43.51 45.03 20.58
N PHE A 168 42.73 44.26 21.34
CA PHE A 168 42.40 44.60 22.71
C PHE A 168 43.61 44.58 23.65
N LEU A 169 44.54 43.65 23.44
CA LEU A 169 45.80 43.62 24.20
C LEU A 169 46.74 44.77 23.84
N ASP A 170 46.78 45.21 22.58
CA ASP A 170 47.56 46.33 22.11
C ASP A 170 47.01 47.67 22.61
N GLU A 171 45.70 47.82 22.84
CA GLU A 171 45.08 48.99 23.44
C GLU A 171 45.27 49.09 24.96
N LEU A 172 45.62 47.99 25.62
CA LEU A 172 45.86 47.93 27.07
C LEU A 172 47.34 48.18 27.45
N GLN A 173 48.27 48.27 26.50
CA GLN A 173 49.66 48.63 26.69
C GLN A 173 49.90 50.12 26.45
#